data_dc09296071f48ce928a7ac5030604974
#
_entry.id   dc09296071f48ce928a7ac5030604974
#
_cell.length_a   1.000
_cell.length_b   1.000
_cell.length_c   1.000
_cell.angle_alpha   90.00
_cell.angle_beta   90.00
_cell.angle_gamma   90.00
#
_symmetry.space_group_name_H-M   'P 1'
#
loop_
_entity.id
_entity.type
_entity.pdbx_description
1 polymer ?
#
loop_
_entity_poly.entity_id
_entity_poly.type
_entity_poly.pdbx_seq_one_letter_code
_entity_poly.pdbx_strand_id
1 'polypeptide(L)'
;MSMIAHPLTIRIGQWIAGQHGPETGAVTLDRRRVYILPTLPGMVFGVWMLALLIGSINYSLQLGFMLTFLVTSMAVVGMHTTHSNLAQIVLRGVRVEPVFAGDVAVFEITATNPTTVDRFALRFSFIAPTVEPRWYSLFGKRAAPMPWVSMAVPARGDRAVGVPLNAPQRGRLPAPRIVIETRFPFGLWRAWAYLTPALTAMVYPGPETDAPPLPASGMGGGDGVGLASSGDDFAGVRPYSPGDPQKMIAWRLAARSDELSVKQFEAQGGGELLLDFDGLPRQLDLEQKLSRLTRWVLDADAAHMRYALRLPGSMAFAGSGPRHREHCLTMLALHEG
;
A
#
# COMPACT_ATOMS: atom_id res chain seq x y z
N MET A 1 -34.83 -3.41 7.63
CA MET A 1 -34.84 -3.91 9.03
C MET A 1 -33.41 -3.91 9.53
N SER A 2 -33.02 -2.86 10.25
CA SER A 2 -31.65 -2.53 10.66
C SER A 2 -31.31 -3.31 11.93
N MET A 3 -30.39 -4.27 11.81
CA MET A 3 -29.94 -5.11 12.90
C MET A 3 -29.01 -4.36 13.86
N ILE A 4 -29.43 -4.34 15.11
CA ILE A 4 -28.76 -3.73 16.26
C ILE A 4 -27.54 -4.58 16.62
N ALA A 5 -26.35 -4.14 16.22
CA ALA A 5 -25.13 -4.67 16.82
C ALA A 5 -25.05 -4.10 18.25
N HIS A 6 -25.02 -4.99 19.24
CA HIS A 6 -25.04 -4.64 20.66
C HIS A 6 -23.85 -3.72 21.03
N PRO A 7 -24.03 -2.62 21.75
CA PRO A 7 -22.95 -1.69 22.12
C PRO A 7 -21.84 -2.36 22.98
N LEU A 8 -22.15 -3.48 23.64
CA LEU A 8 -21.18 -4.27 24.40
C LEU A 8 -20.09 -4.91 23.54
N THR A 9 -20.42 -5.39 22.34
CA THR A 9 -19.43 -6.02 21.43
C THR A 9 -18.40 -5.04 20.90
N ILE A 10 -18.78 -3.75 20.75
CA ILE A 10 -17.88 -2.68 20.29
C ILE A 10 -16.93 -2.25 21.41
N ARG A 11 -17.40 -2.12 22.65
CA ARG A 11 -16.56 -1.75 23.80
C ARG A 11 -15.56 -2.86 24.17
N ILE A 12 -16.00 -4.11 24.14
CA ILE A 12 -15.11 -5.27 24.35
C ILE A 12 -14.05 -5.35 23.23
N GLY A 13 -14.42 -5.12 21.97
CA GLY A 13 -13.50 -5.07 20.84
C GLY A 13 -12.44 -3.97 20.98
N GLN A 14 -12.82 -2.79 21.45
CA GLN A 14 -11.89 -1.67 21.68
C GLN A 14 -10.97 -1.90 22.89
N TRP A 15 -11.47 -2.50 23.96
CA TRP A 15 -10.65 -2.84 25.15
C TRP A 15 -9.62 -3.93 24.84
N ILE A 16 -10.00 -4.94 24.07
CA ILE A 16 -9.12 -6.00 23.57
C ILE A 16 -8.13 -5.43 22.53
N ALA A 17 -8.57 -4.42 21.77
CA ALA A 17 -7.77 -3.76 20.76
C ALA A 17 -6.53 -3.03 21.30
N GLY A 18 -6.56 -2.57 22.55
CA GLY A 18 -5.46 -1.82 23.17
C GLY A 18 -4.28 -2.65 23.66
N GLN A 19 -4.35 -3.99 23.64
CA GLN A 19 -3.37 -4.84 24.32
C GLN A 19 -2.14 -5.26 23.50
N HIS A 20 -2.14 -5.09 22.17
CA HIS A 20 -1.00 -5.53 21.35
C HIS A 20 -0.55 -4.41 20.41
N GLY A 21 0.69 -3.95 20.60
CA GLY A 21 1.36 -3.01 19.69
C GLY A 21 1.71 -3.66 18.33
N PRO A 22 2.41 -2.93 17.43
CA PRO A 22 2.89 -3.48 16.18
C PRO A 22 3.74 -4.72 16.40
N GLU A 23 3.37 -5.83 15.77
CA GLU A 23 4.02 -7.13 15.92
C GLU A 23 4.98 -7.36 14.77
N THR A 24 6.27 -7.52 15.12
CA THR A 24 7.33 -7.89 14.17
C THR A 24 7.51 -9.40 14.15
N GLY A 25 7.51 -9.99 12.95
CA GLY A 25 7.76 -11.42 12.77
C GLY A 25 6.49 -12.27 12.64
N ALA A 26 6.63 -13.56 12.98
CA ALA A 26 5.56 -14.52 12.90
C ALA A 26 4.73 -14.54 14.18
N VAL A 27 3.44 -14.40 14.06
CA VAL A 27 2.47 -14.36 15.17
C VAL A 27 1.60 -15.60 15.12
N THR A 28 1.67 -16.43 16.14
CA THR A 28 0.79 -17.59 16.27
C THR A 28 -0.53 -17.18 16.91
N LEU A 29 -1.64 -17.55 16.27
CA LEU A 29 -2.97 -17.37 16.83
C LEU A 29 -3.27 -18.45 17.88
N ASP A 30 -2.76 -18.27 19.09
CA ASP A 30 -3.06 -19.15 20.20
C ASP A 30 -4.55 -19.15 20.53
N ARG A 31 -5.01 -20.20 21.21
CA ARG A 31 -6.42 -20.34 21.63
C ARG A 31 -6.93 -19.13 22.44
N ARG A 32 -6.06 -18.42 23.14
CA ARG A 32 -6.39 -17.21 23.92
C ARG A 32 -6.57 -15.96 23.08
N ARG A 33 -6.03 -15.95 21.84
CA ARG A 33 -6.15 -14.84 20.90
C ARG A 33 -7.35 -14.98 19.96
N VAL A 34 -8.03 -16.14 19.98
CA VAL A 34 -9.18 -16.43 19.14
C VAL A 34 -10.46 -16.25 19.96
N TYR A 35 -11.25 -15.29 19.56
CA TYR A 35 -12.56 -15.00 20.14
C TYR A 35 -13.63 -15.74 19.35
N ILE A 36 -14.71 -16.17 20.00
CA ILE A 36 -15.84 -16.81 19.35
C ILE A 36 -17.16 -16.30 19.95
N LEU A 37 -18.10 -16.00 19.07
CA LEU A 37 -19.48 -15.64 19.44
C LEU A 37 -20.48 -16.22 18.44
N PRO A 38 -21.73 -16.47 18.87
CA PRO A 38 -22.78 -16.83 17.94
C PRO A 38 -23.08 -15.67 16.97
N THR A 39 -23.33 -16.01 15.73
CA THR A 39 -23.84 -15.08 14.72
C THR A 39 -25.34 -14.83 14.94
N LEU A 40 -25.94 -13.89 14.21
CA LEU A 40 -27.39 -13.72 14.27
C LEU A 40 -28.13 -15.01 13.81
N PRO A 41 -27.77 -15.65 12.69
CA PRO A 41 -28.32 -16.98 12.37
C PRO A 41 -28.13 -17.99 13.49
N GLY A 42 -26.97 -17.96 14.19
CA GLY A 42 -26.73 -18.84 15.34
C GLY A 42 -27.64 -18.56 16.53
N MET A 43 -27.92 -17.28 16.82
CA MET A 43 -28.88 -16.91 17.88
C MET A 43 -30.30 -17.33 17.52
N VAL A 44 -30.75 -17.06 16.29
CA VAL A 44 -32.07 -17.48 15.80
C VAL A 44 -32.21 -19.01 15.87
N PHE A 45 -31.17 -19.73 15.44
CA PHE A 45 -31.10 -21.19 15.56
C PHE A 45 -31.25 -21.65 17.02
N GLY A 46 -30.55 -21.01 17.96
CA GLY A 46 -30.67 -21.32 19.38
C GLY A 46 -32.10 -21.11 19.92
N VAL A 47 -32.78 -20.05 19.51
CA VAL A 47 -34.20 -19.81 19.87
C VAL A 47 -35.11 -20.90 19.29
N TRP A 48 -34.89 -21.32 18.03
CA TRP A 48 -35.64 -22.42 17.43
C TRP A 48 -35.40 -23.74 18.15
N MET A 49 -34.17 -24.05 18.54
CA MET A 49 -33.85 -25.26 19.31
C MET A 49 -34.53 -25.24 20.67
N LEU A 50 -34.56 -24.09 21.34
CA LEU A 50 -35.25 -23.94 22.63
C LEU A 50 -36.77 -24.15 22.48
N ALA A 51 -37.39 -23.55 21.44
CA ALA A 51 -38.81 -23.72 21.17
C ALA A 51 -39.16 -25.21 20.89
N LEU A 52 -38.31 -25.88 20.09
CA LEU A 52 -38.47 -27.29 19.77
C LEU A 52 -38.31 -28.19 21.01
N LEU A 53 -37.39 -27.87 21.93
CA LEU A 53 -37.22 -28.54 23.20
C LEU A 53 -38.44 -28.39 24.09
N ILE A 54 -38.97 -27.15 24.23
CA ILE A 54 -40.16 -26.87 25.03
C ILE A 54 -41.40 -27.61 24.46
N GLY A 55 -41.56 -27.59 23.12
CA GLY A 55 -42.62 -28.38 22.49
C GLY A 55 -42.48 -29.86 22.71
N SER A 56 -41.27 -30.40 22.63
CA SER A 56 -41.01 -31.84 22.90
C SER A 56 -41.32 -32.23 24.34
N ILE A 57 -41.04 -31.34 25.31
CA ILE A 57 -41.41 -31.54 26.72
C ILE A 57 -42.91 -31.52 26.87
N ASN A 58 -43.59 -30.50 26.34
CA ASN A 58 -45.01 -30.31 26.51
C ASN A 58 -45.88 -31.45 25.93
N TYR A 59 -45.47 -31.97 24.78
CA TYR A 59 -46.17 -33.06 24.08
C TYR A 59 -45.55 -34.46 24.30
N SER A 60 -44.54 -34.58 25.17
CA SER A 60 -43.84 -35.85 25.48
C SER A 60 -43.33 -36.56 24.20
N LEU A 61 -42.84 -35.82 23.22
CA LEU A 61 -42.40 -36.30 21.92
C LEU A 61 -40.97 -36.86 21.98
N GLN A 62 -40.80 -38.16 22.07
CA GLN A 62 -39.47 -38.81 22.13
C GLN A 62 -38.61 -38.47 20.88
N LEU A 63 -39.18 -38.47 19.69
CA LEU A 63 -38.49 -38.10 18.46
C LEU A 63 -38.07 -36.60 18.45
N GLY A 64 -38.87 -35.75 19.09
CA GLY A 64 -38.55 -34.32 19.24
C GLY A 64 -37.31 -34.11 20.09
N PHE A 65 -37.18 -34.86 21.22
CA PHE A 65 -35.96 -34.81 22.03
C PHE A 65 -34.74 -35.31 21.25
N MET A 66 -34.88 -36.45 20.58
CA MET A 66 -33.78 -37.01 19.78
C MET A 66 -33.29 -36.00 18.72
N LEU A 67 -34.19 -35.38 17.97
CA LEU A 67 -33.87 -34.41 16.97
C LEU A 67 -33.17 -33.17 17.60
N THR A 68 -33.75 -32.66 18.70
CA THR A 68 -33.21 -31.45 19.37
C THR A 68 -31.79 -31.71 19.86
N PHE A 69 -31.55 -32.81 20.51
CA PHE A 69 -30.21 -33.14 21.00
C PHE A 69 -29.22 -33.43 19.88
N LEU A 70 -29.64 -34.15 18.82
CA LEU A 70 -28.79 -34.38 17.64
C LEU A 70 -28.34 -33.08 17.00
N VAL A 71 -29.27 -32.17 16.70
CA VAL A 71 -28.98 -30.90 16.00
C VAL A 71 -28.22 -29.97 16.93
N THR A 72 -28.50 -29.94 18.23
CA THR A 72 -27.75 -29.15 19.21
C THR A 72 -26.30 -29.67 19.33
N SER A 73 -26.09 -30.98 19.36
CA SER A 73 -24.74 -31.56 19.41
C SER A 73 -23.94 -31.21 18.16
N MET A 74 -24.57 -31.20 16.99
CA MET A 74 -23.94 -30.75 15.74
C MET A 74 -23.53 -29.28 15.81
N ALA A 75 -24.35 -28.42 16.41
CA ALA A 75 -24.00 -27.00 16.60
C ALA A 75 -22.82 -26.81 17.56
N VAL A 76 -22.73 -27.63 18.65
CA VAL A 76 -21.59 -27.59 19.58
C VAL A 76 -20.30 -28.06 18.90
N VAL A 77 -20.37 -29.17 18.13
CA VAL A 77 -19.23 -29.63 17.31
C VAL A 77 -18.84 -28.53 16.31
N GLY A 78 -19.81 -27.87 15.67
CA GLY A 78 -19.59 -26.74 14.77
C GLY A 78 -18.88 -25.57 15.47
N MET A 79 -19.21 -25.26 16.74
CA MET A 79 -18.52 -24.26 17.53
C MET A 79 -17.03 -24.61 17.70
N HIS A 80 -16.76 -25.84 18.10
CA HIS A 80 -15.38 -26.31 18.26
C HIS A 80 -14.60 -26.26 16.93
N THR A 81 -15.23 -26.70 15.86
CA THR A 81 -14.63 -26.67 14.51
C THR A 81 -14.36 -25.24 14.06
N THR A 82 -15.30 -24.30 14.27
CA THR A 82 -15.11 -22.88 13.93
C THR A 82 -13.93 -22.28 14.69
N HIS A 83 -13.81 -22.53 15.98
CA HIS A 83 -12.69 -22.07 16.80
C HIS A 83 -11.37 -22.69 16.34
N SER A 84 -11.33 -24.02 16.14
CA SER A 84 -10.13 -24.73 15.71
C SER A 84 -9.69 -24.34 14.30
N ASN A 85 -10.63 -23.94 13.44
CA ASN A 85 -10.33 -23.50 12.06
C ASN A 85 -9.46 -22.23 12.01
N LEU A 86 -9.50 -21.40 13.06
CA LEU A 86 -8.67 -20.19 13.17
C LEU A 86 -7.47 -20.37 14.12
N ALA A 87 -7.61 -21.22 15.13
CA ALA A 87 -6.55 -21.44 16.12
C ALA A 87 -5.31 -22.11 15.52
N GLN A 88 -4.13 -21.79 16.06
CA GLN A 88 -2.82 -22.32 15.68
C GLN A 88 -2.31 -21.86 14.29
N ILE A 89 -3.02 -21.01 13.57
CA ILE A 89 -2.49 -20.40 12.35
C ILE A 89 -1.37 -19.44 12.74
N VAL A 90 -0.28 -19.48 11.98
CA VAL A 90 0.84 -18.56 12.10
C VAL A 90 0.74 -17.51 11.00
N LEU A 91 0.68 -16.26 11.41
CA LEU A 91 0.57 -15.10 10.50
C LEU A 91 1.87 -14.32 10.48
N ARG A 92 2.30 -13.91 9.31
CA ARG A 92 3.49 -13.08 9.13
C ARG A 92 3.21 -12.00 8.08
N GLY A 93 3.47 -10.73 8.44
CA GLY A 93 3.56 -9.66 7.47
C GLY A 93 4.82 -9.83 6.64
N VAL A 94 4.69 -9.86 5.31
CA VAL A 94 5.81 -10.13 4.39
C VAL A 94 6.33 -8.83 3.81
N ARG A 95 5.51 -8.14 3.04
CA ARG A 95 5.89 -6.92 2.33
C ARG A 95 4.67 -6.10 1.94
N VAL A 96 4.94 -4.88 1.55
CA VAL A 96 4.02 -4.00 0.86
C VAL A 96 4.81 -3.25 -0.20
N GLU A 97 4.31 -3.21 -1.41
CA GLU A 97 4.93 -2.46 -2.49
C GLU A 97 4.56 -0.98 -2.39
N PRO A 98 5.47 -0.06 -2.75
CA PRO A 98 5.14 1.34 -2.84
C PRO A 98 4.03 1.59 -3.86
N VAL A 99 3.16 2.56 -3.58
CA VAL A 99 2.03 2.96 -4.44
C VAL A 99 1.96 4.47 -4.58
N PHE A 100 1.19 4.96 -5.54
CA PHE A 100 0.90 6.39 -5.66
C PHE A 100 -0.31 6.79 -4.83
N ALA A 101 -0.35 8.07 -4.43
CA ALA A 101 -1.51 8.63 -3.73
C ALA A 101 -2.77 8.53 -4.61
N GLY A 102 -3.85 8.01 -4.03
CA GLY A 102 -5.08 7.67 -4.73
C GLY A 102 -5.21 6.18 -5.07
N ASP A 103 -4.13 5.43 -5.10
CA ASP A 103 -4.11 4.00 -5.38
C ASP A 103 -4.40 3.14 -4.14
N VAL A 104 -4.44 1.83 -4.36
CA VAL A 104 -4.66 0.82 -3.32
C VAL A 104 -3.34 0.14 -2.98
N ALA A 105 -2.85 0.34 -1.75
CA ALA A 105 -1.72 -0.41 -1.22
C ALA A 105 -2.14 -1.82 -0.83
N VAL A 106 -1.41 -2.84 -1.30
CA VAL A 106 -1.69 -4.25 -0.99
C VAL A 106 -0.66 -4.76 0.00
N PHE A 107 -1.11 -5.04 1.22
CA PHE A 107 -0.27 -5.60 2.28
C PHE A 107 -0.28 -7.13 2.19
N GLU A 108 0.86 -7.72 1.90
CA GLU A 108 1.00 -9.16 1.77
C GLU A 108 1.21 -9.80 3.14
N ILE A 109 0.30 -10.69 3.51
CA ILE A 109 0.31 -11.46 4.74
C ILE A 109 0.39 -12.94 4.38
N THR A 110 1.37 -13.64 4.93
CA THR A 110 1.44 -15.11 4.81
C THR A 110 0.78 -15.75 6.02
N ALA A 111 -0.14 -16.68 5.76
CA ALA A 111 -0.74 -17.55 6.75
C ALA A 111 -0.20 -18.96 6.56
N THR A 112 0.43 -19.49 7.59
CA THR A 112 0.98 -20.85 7.63
C THR A 112 0.11 -21.71 8.55
N ASN A 113 -0.29 -22.86 8.08
CA ASN A 113 -1.05 -23.85 8.83
C ASN A 113 -0.13 -25.02 9.26
N PRO A 114 0.32 -25.08 10.50
CA PRO A 114 1.19 -26.16 10.96
C PRO A 114 0.45 -27.48 11.22
N THR A 115 -0.88 -27.47 11.13
CA THR A 115 -1.71 -28.65 11.49
C THR A 115 -1.94 -29.57 10.28
N THR A 116 -2.49 -30.74 10.55
CA THR A 116 -2.81 -31.75 9.53
C THR A 116 -4.19 -31.60 8.91
N VAL A 117 -4.94 -30.54 9.27
CA VAL A 117 -6.31 -30.29 8.80
C VAL A 117 -6.33 -29.00 8.01
N ASP A 118 -6.97 -29.01 6.85
CA ASP A 118 -7.16 -27.81 6.02
C ASP A 118 -7.95 -26.74 6.78
N ARG A 119 -7.64 -25.49 6.50
CA ARG A 119 -8.32 -24.32 7.04
C ARG A 119 -9.14 -23.64 5.92
N PHE A 120 -10.42 -23.47 6.17
CA PHE A 120 -11.36 -23.00 5.15
C PHE A 120 -11.93 -21.63 5.48
N ALA A 121 -12.26 -20.87 4.43
CA ALA A 121 -13.00 -19.61 4.54
C ALA A 121 -12.43 -18.63 5.58
N LEU A 122 -11.10 -18.50 5.63
CA LEU A 122 -10.44 -17.45 6.40
C LEU A 122 -10.60 -16.13 5.68
N ARG A 123 -11.12 -15.12 6.36
CA ARG A 123 -11.38 -13.80 5.80
C ARG A 123 -10.51 -12.76 6.49
N PHE A 124 -9.92 -11.89 5.71
CA PHE A 124 -9.01 -10.84 6.16
C PHE A 124 -9.56 -9.48 5.76
N SER A 125 -9.49 -8.51 6.66
CA SER A 125 -9.82 -7.11 6.36
C SER A 125 -9.11 -6.19 7.34
N PHE A 126 -8.83 -4.97 6.93
CA PHE A 126 -8.38 -3.94 7.86
C PHE A 126 -9.55 -3.41 8.69
N ILE A 127 -9.23 -3.00 9.91
CA ILE A 127 -10.17 -2.27 10.75
C ILE A 127 -9.94 -0.79 10.50
N ALA A 128 -10.99 -0.07 10.12
CA ALA A 128 -10.90 1.38 9.97
C ALA A 128 -10.44 2.01 11.31
N PRO A 129 -9.44 2.90 11.30
CA PRO A 129 -8.92 3.53 12.52
C PRO A 129 -9.95 4.40 13.25
N THR A 130 -10.95 4.88 12.55
CA THR A 130 -12.05 5.69 13.09
C THR A 130 -13.35 4.92 13.00
N VAL A 131 -13.72 4.21 14.08
CA VAL A 131 -15.12 3.89 14.31
C VAL A 131 -15.72 5.15 14.94
N GLU A 132 -16.14 6.10 14.10
CA GLU A 132 -16.98 7.21 14.53
C GLU A 132 -18.18 6.65 15.33
N PRO A 133 -18.55 7.26 16.47
CA PRO A 133 -19.68 6.81 17.25
C PRO A 133 -20.93 6.74 16.35
N ARG A 134 -21.66 5.64 16.41
CA ARG A 134 -22.80 5.30 15.53
C ARG A 134 -23.86 6.39 15.40
N TRP A 135 -23.97 7.31 16.36
CA TRP A 135 -24.93 8.42 16.30
C TRP A 135 -24.54 9.50 15.28
N TYR A 136 -23.24 9.67 14.96
CA TYR A 136 -22.79 10.53 13.87
C TYR A 136 -23.09 9.94 12.47
N SER A 137 -23.25 8.64 12.36
CA SER A 137 -23.52 7.98 11.07
C SER A 137 -24.95 8.11 10.56
N LEU A 138 -25.85 8.71 11.36
CA LEU A 138 -27.22 9.02 10.93
C LEU A 138 -27.27 10.16 9.90
N PHE A 139 -26.24 11.03 9.86
CA PHE A 139 -26.17 12.21 9.00
C PHE A 139 -24.88 12.34 8.19
N GLY A 140 -23.89 11.43 8.36
CA GLY A 140 -22.60 11.46 7.69
C GLY A 140 -22.44 10.41 6.59
N LYS A 141 -21.54 10.68 5.62
CA LYS A 141 -21.13 9.71 4.62
C LYS A 141 -20.55 8.48 5.35
N ARG A 142 -21.17 7.32 5.16
CA ARG A 142 -20.63 6.05 5.67
C ARG A 142 -19.25 5.86 5.06
N ALA A 143 -18.23 5.67 5.89
CA ALA A 143 -16.94 5.19 5.42
C ALA A 143 -17.19 3.91 4.61
N ALA A 144 -16.56 3.82 3.44
CA ALA A 144 -16.68 2.62 2.62
C ALA A 144 -16.22 1.40 3.44
N PRO A 145 -16.98 0.29 3.43
CA PRO A 145 -16.57 -0.90 4.15
C PRO A 145 -15.24 -1.38 3.57
N MET A 146 -14.27 -1.64 4.44
CA MET A 146 -13.00 -2.24 4.02
C MET A 146 -13.26 -3.59 3.35
N PRO A 147 -12.65 -3.87 2.20
CA PRO A 147 -12.89 -5.10 1.47
C PRO A 147 -12.41 -6.32 2.27
N TRP A 148 -13.17 -7.41 2.18
CA TRP A 148 -12.80 -8.70 2.74
C TRP A 148 -12.14 -9.56 1.69
N VAL A 149 -10.97 -10.08 2.00
CA VAL A 149 -10.28 -11.08 1.17
C VAL A 149 -10.41 -12.43 1.84
N SER A 150 -10.83 -13.46 1.09
CA SER A 150 -11.07 -14.80 1.60
C SER A 150 -10.08 -15.80 0.99
N MET A 151 -9.56 -16.70 1.83
CA MET A 151 -8.69 -17.79 1.36
C MET A 151 -8.87 -19.07 2.19
N ALA A 152 -8.37 -20.18 1.65
CA ALA A 152 -8.16 -21.42 2.38
C ALA A 152 -6.66 -21.69 2.48
N VAL A 153 -6.21 -22.31 3.59
CA VAL A 153 -4.82 -22.69 3.82
C VAL A 153 -4.74 -24.21 3.98
N PRO A 154 -4.02 -24.91 3.09
CA PRO A 154 -3.93 -26.37 3.17
C PRO A 154 -3.22 -26.84 4.43
N ALA A 155 -3.45 -28.09 4.78
CA ALA A 155 -2.76 -28.76 5.89
C ALA A 155 -1.24 -28.73 5.65
N ARG A 156 -0.48 -28.39 6.71
CA ARG A 156 0.99 -28.27 6.66
C ARG A 156 1.53 -27.39 5.54
N GLY A 157 0.72 -26.44 5.09
CA GLY A 157 1.05 -25.52 4.00
C GLY A 157 0.96 -24.06 4.43
N ASP A 158 1.34 -23.21 3.51
CA ASP A 158 1.25 -21.76 3.63
C ASP A 158 0.55 -21.17 2.43
N ARG A 159 -0.02 -19.99 2.62
CA ARG A 159 -0.61 -19.19 1.56
C ARG A 159 -0.49 -17.70 1.87
N ALA A 160 -0.12 -16.93 0.86
CA ALA A 160 -0.10 -15.49 0.95
C ALA A 160 -1.47 -14.91 0.56
N VAL A 161 -1.83 -13.82 1.22
CA VAL A 161 -3.02 -13.02 0.93
C VAL A 161 -2.65 -11.55 0.90
N GLY A 162 -3.09 -10.85 -0.15
CA GLY A 162 -2.97 -9.40 -0.24
C GLY A 162 -4.19 -8.72 0.37
N VAL A 163 -3.99 -7.96 1.44
CA VAL A 163 -5.07 -7.18 2.08
C VAL A 163 -4.99 -5.76 1.56
N PRO A 164 -6.00 -5.27 0.81
CA PRO A 164 -5.97 -3.95 0.21
C PRO A 164 -6.33 -2.85 1.22
N LEU A 165 -5.61 -1.72 1.11
CA LEU A 165 -5.84 -0.50 1.88
C LEU A 165 -5.73 0.71 0.95
N ASN A 166 -6.71 1.60 0.96
CA ASN A 166 -6.65 2.84 0.19
C ASN A 166 -5.54 3.75 0.73
N ALA A 167 -4.76 4.33 -0.17
CA ALA A 167 -3.67 5.25 0.13
C ALA A 167 -4.02 6.68 -0.33
N PRO A 168 -4.85 7.44 0.40
CA PRO A 168 -5.37 8.72 -0.07
C PRO A 168 -4.34 9.84 -0.07
N GLN A 169 -3.27 9.71 0.70
CA GLN A 169 -2.25 10.76 0.89
C GLN A 169 -0.86 10.15 0.77
N ARG A 170 0.09 10.94 0.25
CA ARG A 170 1.50 10.55 0.18
C ARG A 170 2.13 10.43 1.56
N GLY A 171 3.27 9.77 1.61
CA GLY A 171 4.06 9.61 2.83
C GLY A 171 4.10 8.17 3.34
N ARG A 172 4.29 8.01 4.63
CA ARG A 172 4.34 6.69 5.28
C ARG A 172 2.94 6.25 5.69
N LEU A 173 2.47 5.15 5.13
CA LEU A 173 1.18 4.53 5.47
C LEU A 173 1.43 3.27 6.32
N PRO A 174 1.36 3.36 7.66
CA PRO A 174 1.49 2.18 8.51
C PRO A 174 0.28 1.26 8.33
N ALA A 175 0.50 -0.04 8.37
CA ALA A 175 -0.57 -1.03 8.31
C ALA A 175 -1.50 -0.88 9.52
N PRO A 176 -2.80 -0.62 9.32
CA PRO A 176 -3.76 -0.69 10.40
C PRO A 176 -3.89 -2.12 10.93
N ARG A 177 -4.66 -2.26 12.00
CA ARG A 177 -4.98 -3.59 12.54
C ARG A 177 -5.80 -4.39 11.52
N ILE A 178 -5.43 -5.65 11.34
CA ILE A 178 -6.15 -6.63 10.53
C ILE A 178 -7.03 -7.46 11.43
N VAL A 179 -8.28 -7.66 11.04
CA VAL A 179 -9.15 -8.68 11.60
C VAL A 179 -9.13 -9.90 10.69
N ILE A 180 -8.95 -11.05 11.30
CA ILE A 180 -9.03 -12.36 10.65
C ILE A 180 -10.24 -13.05 11.22
N GLU A 181 -11.19 -13.47 10.40
CA GLU A 181 -12.39 -14.15 10.84
C GLU A 181 -12.70 -15.41 10.04
N THR A 182 -13.42 -16.32 10.65
CA THR A 182 -14.05 -17.44 9.98
C THR A 182 -15.44 -17.70 10.55
N ARG A 183 -16.32 -18.24 9.69
CA ARG A 183 -17.67 -18.68 10.06
C ARG A 183 -17.92 -20.13 9.62
N PHE A 184 -16.86 -20.79 9.18
CA PHE A 184 -16.92 -22.20 8.76
C PHE A 184 -17.15 -23.10 9.99
N PRO A 185 -17.99 -24.17 9.92
CA PRO A 185 -18.63 -24.68 8.71
C PRO A 185 -20.04 -24.15 8.47
N PHE A 186 -20.85 -23.90 9.49
CA PHE A 186 -22.31 -23.67 9.35
C PHE A 186 -22.73 -22.20 9.37
N GLY A 187 -21.80 -21.29 9.64
CA GLY A 187 -22.13 -19.88 9.80
C GLY A 187 -22.86 -19.54 11.10
N LEU A 188 -23.12 -20.51 11.97
CA LEU A 188 -23.76 -20.30 13.28
C LEU A 188 -22.85 -19.58 14.27
N TRP A 189 -21.55 -19.78 14.13
CA TRP A 189 -20.51 -19.21 14.97
C TRP A 189 -19.57 -18.35 14.14
N ARG A 190 -19.09 -17.28 14.75
CA ARG A 190 -18.02 -16.43 14.22
C ARG A 190 -16.83 -16.53 15.16
N ALA A 191 -15.70 -17.01 14.66
CA ALA A 191 -14.42 -16.89 15.33
C ALA A 191 -13.60 -15.78 14.68
N TRP A 192 -12.86 -14.97 15.48
CA TRP A 192 -12.00 -13.94 14.96
C TRP A 192 -10.78 -13.71 15.83
N ALA A 193 -9.74 -13.18 15.23
CA ALA A 193 -8.51 -12.76 15.87
C ALA A 193 -8.03 -11.42 15.26
N TYR A 194 -7.05 -10.80 15.88
CA TYR A 194 -6.45 -9.57 15.44
C TYR A 194 -4.95 -9.72 15.23
N LEU A 195 -4.43 -9.02 14.23
CA LEU A 195 -3.00 -8.87 13.93
C LEU A 195 -2.72 -7.39 13.64
N THR A 196 -1.66 -6.83 14.22
CA THR A 196 -1.16 -5.51 13.87
C THR A 196 0.24 -5.67 13.28
N PRO A 197 0.36 -5.86 11.95
CA PRO A 197 1.67 -6.10 11.35
C PRO A 197 2.52 -4.83 11.40
N ALA A 198 3.80 -4.97 11.74
CA ALA A 198 4.77 -3.87 11.73
C ALA A 198 5.23 -3.60 10.28
N LEU A 199 4.31 -3.29 9.38
CA LEU A 199 4.56 -2.95 7.98
C LEU A 199 4.16 -1.51 7.73
N THR A 200 4.93 -0.84 6.87
CA THR A 200 4.64 0.53 6.43
C THR A 200 4.81 0.61 4.93
N ALA A 201 3.75 1.00 4.23
CA ALA A 201 3.81 1.30 2.80
C ALA A 201 4.40 2.69 2.59
N MET A 202 5.20 2.85 1.53
CA MET A 202 5.59 4.14 1.01
C MET A 202 4.55 4.56 -0.03
N VAL A 203 3.95 5.72 0.16
CA VAL A 203 2.97 6.30 -0.76
C VAL A 203 3.60 7.49 -1.45
N TYR A 204 3.85 7.38 -2.75
CA TYR A 204 4.39 8.44 -3.57
C TYR A 204 3.32 9.47 -3.92
N PRO A 205 3.66 10.73 -4.21
CA PRO A 205 2.69 11.68 -4.74
C PRO A 205 2.07 11.15 -6.05
N GLY A 206 0.77 11.33 -6.23
CA GLY A 206 0.10 10.94 -7.48
C GLY A 206 0.69 11.75 -8.66
N PRO A 207 1.08 11.11 -9.78
CA PRO A 207 1.60 11.85 -10.93
C PRO A 207 0.52 12.73 -11.56
N GLU A 208 0.87 13.97 -11.94
CA GLU A 208 -0.03 14.88 -12.65
C GLU A 208 -0.43 14.28 -14.01
N THR A 209 -1.72 14.31 -14.34
CA THR A 209 -2.24 13.69 -15.58
C THR A 209 -1.85 14.50 -16.81
N ASP A 210 -1.98 15.84 -16.76
CA ASP A 210 -1.74 16.76 -17.86
C ASP A 210 -0.51 17.65 -17.56
N ALA A 211 0.60 17.03 -17.15
CA ALA A 211 1.83 17.76 -16.88
C ALA A 211 2.42 18.36 -18.16
N PRO A 212 3.02 19.57 -18.08
CA PRO A 212 3.79 20.10 -19.20
C PRO A 212 4.98 19.18 -19.50
N PRO A 213 5.52 19.22 -20.74
CA PRO A 213 6.68 18.42 -21.12
C PRO A 213 7.87 18.67 -20.18
N LEU A 214 8.79 17.73 -20.17
CA LEU A 214 10.04 17.83 -19.40
C LEU A 214 10.74 19.17 -19.70
N PRO A 215 11.29 19.85 -18.69
CA PRO A 215 12.07 21.05 -18.92
C PRO A 215 13.28 20.74 -19.81
N ALA A 216 13.65 21.69 -20.69
CA ALA A 216 14.80 21.50 -21.55
C ALA A 216 16.09 21.31 -20.72
N SER A 217 16.89 20.31 -21.07
CA SER A 217 18.18 20.05 -20.42
C SER A 217 19.05 21.32 -20.50
N GLY A 218 19.39 21.90 -19.36
CA GLY A 218 20.23 23.10 -19.26
C GLY A 218 19.54 24.43 -18.97
N MET A 219 18.23 24.50 -18.82
CA MET A 219 17.55 25.73 -18.36
C MET A 219 17.33 25.73 -16.84
N GLY A 220 18.41 25.80 -16.08
CA GLY A 220 18.37 26.36 -14.73
C GLY A 220 18.27 27.89 -14.90
N GLY A 221 17.07 28.45 -14.79
CA GLY A 221 16.90 29.92 -14.78
C GLY A 221 17.49 30.49 -13.49
N GLY A 222 18.61 31.19 -13.62
CA GLY A 222 19.28 31.90 -12.55
C GLY A 222 20.76 32.06 -12.89
N ASP A 223 21.28 33.31 -12.84
CA ASP A 223 22.69 33.69 -13.00
C ASP A 223 23.61 32.86 -12.06
N GLY A 224 23.94 31.66 -12.44
CA GLY A 224 24.81 30.77 -11.67
C GLY A 224 25.56 29.85 -12.61
N VAL A 225 26.80 30.24 -12.92
CA VAL A 225 27.93 29.45 -13.45
C VAL A 225 27.52 28.02 -13.82
N GLY A 226 27.19 27.84 -15.10
CA GLY A 226 27.07 26.49 -15.67
C GLY A 226 28.41 25.79 -15.50
N LEU A 227 28.42 24.72 -14.70
CA LEU A 227 29.43 23.67 -14.84
C LEU A 227 29.17 23.01 -16.18
N ALA A 228 29.72 23.64 -17.26
CA ALA A 228 29.89 22.97 -18.51
C ALA A 228 30.80 21.75 -18.26
N SER A 229 30.19 20.56 -18.13
CA SER A 229 30.95 19.36 -18.27
C SER A 229 31.53 19.36 -19.68
N SER A 230 32.84 19.48 -19.76
CA SER A 230 33.62 19.34 -20.98
C SER A 230 33.41 17.93 -21.53
N GLY A 231 32.41 17.75 -22.37
CA GLY A 231 32.32 16.62 -23.27
C GLY A 231 33.34 16.85 -24.38
N ASP A 232 34.47 16.16 -24.30
CA ASP A 232 35.60 16.26 -25.24
C ASP A 232 35.40 15.42 -26.53
N ASP A 233 34.17 15.08 -26.92
CA ASP A 233 33.98 14.36 -28.17
C ASP A 233 33.88 15.33 -29.36
N PHE A 234 34.94 15.27 -30.16
CA PHE A 234 35.17 16.03 -31.37
C PHE A 234 34.19 15.60 -32.48
N ALA A 235 33.16 16.43 -32.73
CA ALA A 235 32.13 16.19 -33.76
C ALA A 235 32.57 16.54 -35.18
N GLY A 236 33.54 17.46 -35.31
CA GLY A 236 33.98 17.94 -36.62
C GLY A 236 34.59 19.33 -36.59
N VAL A 237 34.83 19.88 -37.78
CA VAL A 237 35.26 21.28 -37.96
C VAL A 237 34.30 21.98 -38.91
N ARG A 238 33.96 23.26 -38.61
CA ARG A 238 33.25 24.15 -39.50
C ARG A 238 34.11 25.37 -39.86
N PRO A 239 33.84 26.06 -40.97
CA PRO A 239 34.52 27.30 -41.28
C PRO A 239 34.37 28.33 -40.16
N TYR A 240 35.39 29.11 -39.92
CA TYR A 240 35.39 30.20 -38.93
C TYR A 240 34.46 31.33 -39.39
N SER A 241 33.64 31.84 -38.48
CA SER A 241 32.83 33.03 -38.67
C SER A 241 33.27 34.14 -37.72
N PRO A 242 33.28 35.42 -38.16
CA PRO A 242 33.64 36.54 -37.29
C PRO A 242 32.72 36.59 -36.07
N GLY A 243 33.32 36.45 -34.86
CA GLY A 243 32.60 36.35 -33.59
C GLY A 243 32.85 35.01 -32.83
N ASP A 244 33.44 34.02 -33.48
CA ASP A 244 33.78 32.75 -32.82
C ASP A 244 34.96 32.91 -31.85
N PRO A 245 34.93 32.25 -30.68
CA PRO A 245 36.01 32.32 -29.71
C PRO A 245 37.33 31.75 -30.26
N GLN A 246 38.41 32.51 -30.18
CA GLN A 246 39.71 32.10 -30.67
C GLN A 246 40.28 30.82 -30.09
N LYS A 247 39.83 30.45 -28.88
CA LYS A 247 40.17 29.16 -28.20
C LYS A 247 39.65 27.92 -28.94
N MET A 248 38.62 28.08 -29.76
CA MET A 248 37.99 26.97 -30.47
C MET A 248 38.61 26.75 -31.89
N ILE A 249 39.53 27.56 -32.32
CA ILE A 249 40.18 27.42 -33.63
C ILE A 249 41.03 26.13 -33.66
N ALA A 250 40.87 25.34 -34.71
CA ALA A 250 41.63 24.12 -34.95
C ALA A 250 43.00 24.44 -35.55
N TRP A 251 43.92 25.01 -34.77
CA TRP A 251 45.23 25.52 -35.23
C TRP A 251 46.07 24.50 -35.98
N ARG A 252 45.93 23.16 -35.65
CA ARG A 252 46.62 22.08 -36.39
C ARG A 252 46.08 21.93 -37.81
N LEU A 253 44.83 22.24 -38.07
CA LEU A 253 44.21 22.18 -39.38
C LEU A 253 44.52 23.46 -40.16
N ALA A 254 44.42 24.60 -39.52
CA ALA A 254 44.75 25.91 -40.06
C ALA A 254 46.26 26.00 -40.52
N ALA A 255 47.13 25.19 -39.90
CA ALA A 255 48.54 25.11 -40.34
C ALA A 255 48.76 24.29 -41.63
N ARG A 256 47.74 23.60 -42.13
CA ARG A 256 47.79 22.74 -43.32
C ARG A 256 46.83 23.19 -44.44
N SER A 257 45.92 24.08 -44.16
CA SER A 257 44.97 24.66 -45.10
C SER A 257 44.88 26.16 -44.84
N ASP A 258 44.77 27.00 -45.87
CA ASP A 258 44.67 28.45 -45.73
C ASP A 258 43.32 28.95 -45.17
N GLU A 259 42.46 28.01 -44.69
CA GLU A 259 41.15 28.34 -44.15
C GLU A 259 41.13 28.07 -42.64
N LEU A 260 40.67 29.08 -41.88
CA LEU A 260 40.44 28.99 -40.46
C LEU A 260 39.20 28.13 -40.19
N SER A 261 39.34 27.04 -39.42
CA SER A 261 38.28 26.16 -39.01
C SER A 261 38.15 26.14 -37.50
N VAL A 262 36.90 26.10 -37.01
CA VAL A 262 36.56 26.02 -35.59
C VAL A 262 36.16 24.59 -35.25
N LYS A 263 36.68 24.08 -34.15
CA LYS A 263 36.29 22.77 -33.62
C LYS A 263 34.82 22.83 -33.21
N GLN A 264 34.02 21.96 -33.79
CA GLN A 264 32.66 21.73 -33.39
C GLN A 264 32.60 20.53 -32.44
N PHE A 265 32.20 20.75 -31.21
CA PHE A 265 31.95 19.68 -30.26
C PHE A 265 30.44 19.38 -30.35
N GLU A 266 30.13 18.17 -30.63
CA GLU A 266 28.75 17.70 -30.47
C GLU A 266 28.52 17.52 -28.96
N ALA A 267 27.61 18.34 -28.42
CA ALA A 267 27.03 18.00 -27.16
C ALA A 267 26.29 16.67 -27.40
N GLN A 268 26.97 15.54 -27.14
CA GLN A 268 26.22 14.29 -26.98
C GLN A 268 25.10 14.61 -26.00
N GLY A 269 23.85 14.32 -26.37
CA GLY A 269 22.63 14.65 -25.66
C GLY A 269 22.48 14.02 -24.26
N GLY A 270 23.49 14.23 -23.43
CA GLY A 270 23.61 13.86 -22.05
C GLY A 270 23.60 15.06 -21.10
N GLY A 271 22.93 16.16 -21.48
CA GLY A 271 22.64 17.22 -20.54
C GLY A 271 21.88 16.63 -19.36
N GLU A 272 22.48 16.70 -18.19
CA GLU A 272 21.81 16.29 -16.96
C GLU A 272 20.55 17.12 -16.78
N LEU A 273 19.39 16.46 -16.73
CA LEU A 273 18.12 17.10 -16.51
C LEU A 273 17.99 17.46 -15.04
N LEU A 274 17.85 18.74 -14.71
CA LEU A 274 17.57 19.19 -13.34
C LEU A 274 16.06 19.38 -13.16
N LEU A 275 15.45 18.56 -12.34
CA LEU A 275 14.09 18.71 -11.87
C LEU A 275 14.10 19.55 -10.58
N ASP A 276 13.75 20.82 -10.70
CA ASP A 276 13.88 21.80 -9.63
C ASP A 276 12.52 22.24 -9.10
N PHE A 277 12.33 22.08 -7.80
CA PHE A 277 11.11 22.52 -7.10
C PHE A 277 10.92 24.04 -7.15
N ASP A 278 12.01 24.81 -6.99
CA ASP A 278 11.95 26.26 -6.96
C ASP A 278 11.74 26.86 -8.36
N GLY A 279 12.07 26.10 -9.42
CA GLY A 279 11.81 26.46 -10.80
C GLY A 279 10.35 26.33 -11.24
N LEU A 280 9.50 25.71 -10.41
CA LEU A 280 8.08 25.55 -10.71
C LEU A 280 7.27 26.84 -10.50
N PRO A 281 6.16 27.03 -11.24
CA PRO A 281 5.29 28.18 -11.08
C PRO A 281 4.82 28.36 -9.62
N ARG A 282 4.90 29.61 -9.13
CA ARG A 282 4.52 29.94 -7.75
C ARG A 282 3.04 29.79 -7.46
N GLN A 283 2.18 29.75 -8.49
CA GLN A 283 0.73 29.57 -8.37
C GLN A 283 0.32 28.14 -7.99
N LEU A 284 1.21 27.17 -8.18
CA LEU A 284 0.97 25.78 -7.82
C LEU A 284 1.09 25.62 -6.30
N ASP A 285 0.14 24.90 -5.73
CA ASP A 285 0.26 24.46 -4.33
C ASP A 285 1.35 23.38 -4.17
N LEU A 286 1.68 23.03 -2.92
CA LEU A 286 2.72 22.05 -2.63
C LEU A 286 2.44 20.69 -3.28
N GLU A 287 1.20 20.20 -3.18
CA GLU A 287 0.81 18.90 -3.73
C GLU A 287 0.88 18.88 -5.26
N GLN A 288 0.45 19.95 -5.91
CA GLN A 288 0.54 20.09 -7.37
C GLN A 288 1.98 20.11 -7.86
N LYS A 289 2.88 20.81 -7.14
CA LYS A 289 4.31 20.82 -7.47
C LYS A 289 4.92 19.43 -7.35
N LEU A 290 4.63 18.72 -6.25
CA LEU A 290 5.13 17.37 -6.05
C LEU A 290 4.55 16.38 -7.06
N SER A 291 3.27 16.51 -7.42
CA SER A 291 2.62 15.71 -8.47
C SER A 291 3.29 15.92 -9.84
N ARG A 292 3.62 17.16 -10.19
CA ARG A 292 4.33 17.48 -11.43
C ARG A 292 5.74 16.92 -11.44
N LEU A 293 6.50 17.09 -10.36
CA LEU A 293 7.84 16.51 -10.25
C LEU A 293 7.80 14.98 -10.30
N THR A 294 6.79 14.36 -9.67
CA THR A 294 6.58 12.91 -9.76
C THR A 294 6.39 12.47 -11.21
N ARG A 295 5.56 13.18 -11.98
CA ARG A 295 5.35 12.90 -13.40
C ARG A 295 6.64 13.04 -14.19
N TRP A 296 7.39 14.11 -13.99
CA TRP A 296 8.66 14.33 -14.65
C TRP A 296 9.74 13.30 -14.30
N VAL A 297 9.80 12.85 -13.04
CA VAL A 297 10.67 11.73 -12.64
C VAL A 297 10.34 10.46 -13.42
N LEU A 298 9.03 10.15 -13.57
CA LEU A 298 8.58 8.97 -14.33
C LEU A 298 8.88 9.10 -15.82
N ASP A 299 8.65 10.26 -16.40
CA ASP A 299 8.91 10.51 -17.84
C ASP A 299 10.42 10.50 -18.15
N ALA A 300 11.25 11.07 -17.28
CA ALA A 300 12.71 11.06 -17.44
C ALA A 300 13.27 9.63 -17.31
N ASP A 301 12.77 8.84 -16.37
CA ASP A 301 13.16 7.42 -16.20
C ASP A 301 12.71 6.58 -17.41
N ALA A 302 11.48 6.76 -17.90
CA ALA A 302 10.98 6.10 -19.11
C ALA A 302 11.78 6.45 -20.38
N ALA A 303 12.29 7.68 -20.46
CA ALA A 303 13.17 8.15 -21.53
C ALA A 303 14.65 7.75 -21.31
N HIS A 304 14.96 6.99 -20.25
CA HIS A 304 16.32 6.59 -19.85
C HIS A 304 17.30 7.77 -19.72
N MET A 305 16.80 8.95 -19.37
CA MET A 305 17.61 10.15 -19.16
C MET A 305 18.31 10.10 -17.80
N ARG A 306 19.45 10.78 -17.70
CA ARG A 306 20.07 11.08 -16.41
C ARG A 306 19.43 12.37 -15.87
N TYR A 307 18.93 12.31 -14.66
CA TYR A 307 18.27 13.45 -14.02
C TYR A 307 18.66 13.59 -12.54
N ALA A 308 18.69 14.84 -12.10
CA ALA A 308 18.84 15.24 -10.70
C ALA A 308 17.50 15.81 -10.19
N LEU A 309 17.20 15.64 -8.93
CA LEU A 309 16.01 16.21 -8.27
C LEU A 309 16.46 17.14 -7.15
N ARG A 310 16.04 18.41 -7.21
CA ARG A 310 16.27 19.41 -6.17
C ARG A 310 14.96 19.78 -5.49
N LEU A 311 14.92 19.57 -4.17
CA LEU A 311 13.85 19.99 -3.29
C LEU A 311 14.41 20.97 -2.25
N PRO A 312 13.59 21.84 -1.64
CA PRO A 312 14.01 22.64 -0.49
C PRO A 312 14.63 21.76 0.61
N GLY A 313 15.87 22.02 0.93
CA GLY A 313 16.61 21.28 1.96
C GLY A 313 17.16 19.90 1.57
N SER A 314 16.92 19.41 0.34
CA SER A 314 17.43 18.10 -0.08
C SER A 314 17.65 18.03 -1.59
N MET A 315 18.65 17.21 -2.01
CA MET A 315 18.98 17.03 -3.42
C MET A 315 19.36 15.57 -3.70
N ALA A 316 18.77 14.98 -4.75
CA ALA A 316 19.27 13.77 -5.37
C ALA A 316 20.17 14.13 -6.53
N PHE A 317 21.44 13.72 -6.46
CA PHE A 317 22.40 13.93 -7.55
C PHE A 317 21.99 13.16 -8.80
N ALA A 318 22.49 13.60 -9.96
CA ALA A 318 22.12 13.02 -11.24
C ALA A 318 22.41 11.52 -11.34
N GLY A 319 21.39 10.77 -11.66
CA GLY A 319 21.40 9.34 -11.79
C GLY A 319 20.36 8.86 -12.80
N SER A 320 20.25 7.55 -12.97
CA SER A 320 19.24 6.91 -13.83
C SER A 320 18.92 5.50 -13.32
N GLY A 321 17.80 4.94 -13.76
CA GLY A 321 17.37 3.60 -13.48
C GLY A 321 16.54 3.41 -12.21
N PRO A 322 16.06 2.18 -11.94
CA PRO A 322 15.00 1.91 -10.96
C PRO A 322 15.32 2.38 -9.55
N ARG A 323 16.55 2.20 -9.08
CA ARG A 323 16.97 2.63 -7.74
C ARG A 323 16.98 4.15 -7.59
N HIS A 324 17.42 4.86 -8.64
CA HIS A 324 17.43 6.31 -8.63
C HIS A 324 16.01 6.86 -8.65
N ARG A 325 15.14 6.30 -9.48
CA ARG A 325 13.71 6.61 -9.51
C ARG A 325 13.05 6.42 -8.13
N GLU A 326 13.25 5.26 -7.52
CA GLU A 326 12.69 4.97 -6.19
C GLU A 326 13.20 5.96 -5.13
N HIS A 327 14.48 6.31 -5.18
CA HIS A 327 15.07 7.31 -4.28
C HIS A 327 14.40 8.69 -4.46
N CYS A 328 14.28 9.18 -5.69
CA CYS A 328 13.63 10.46 -6.01
C CYS A 328 12.15 10.46 -5.58
N LEU A 329 11.39 9.39 -5.89
CA LEU A 329 9.99 9.27 -5.49
C LEU A 329 9.83 9.24 -3.96
N THR A 330 10.76 8.59 -3.26
CA THR A 330 10.77 8.56 -1.78
C THR A 330 11.05 9.95 -1.20
N MET A 331 11.97 10.71 -1.79
CA MET A 331 12.22 12.09 -1.38
C MET A 331 10.97 12.96 -1.56
N LEU A 332 10.26 12.84 -2.71
CA LEU A 332 9.01 13.55 -2.97
C LEU A 332 7.90 13.15 -1.98
N ALA A 333 7.83 11.85 -1.63
CA ALA A 333 6.83 11.35 -0.69
C ALA A 333 7.02 11.88 0.73
N LEU A 334 8.27 12.06 1.16
CA LEU A 334 8.62 12.46 2.52
C LEU A 334 8.87 13.95 2.68
N HIS A 335 8.76 14.74 1.59
CA HIS A 335 8.97 16.18 1.66
C HIS A 335 7.83 16.84 2.43
N GLU A 336 8.17 17.42 3.58
CA GLU A 336 7.28 18.28 4.38
C GLU A 336 7.58 19.72 3.97
N GLY A 337 6.58 20.48 3.51
CA GLY A 337 6.72 21.83 2.97
C GLY A 337 7.11 22.86 4.01
#